data_5cf37478c9b44ef687b10d2dd9282a1a
#
_entry.id   5cf37478c9b44ef687b10d2dd9282a1a
#
_cell.length_a   1.000
_cell.length_b   1.000
_cell.length_c   1.000
_cell.angle_alpha   90.00
_cell.angle_beta   90.00
_cell.angle_gamma   90.00
#
_symmetry.space_group_name_H-M   'P 1'
#
loop_
_entity.id
_entity.type
_entity.pdbx_description
1 polymer ?
#
loop_
_entity_poly.entity_id
_entity_poly.type
_entity_poly.pdbx_seq_one_letter_code
_entity_poly.pdbx_strand_id
1 'polypeptide(L)'
;MPKPASQIDPAQAGVVADSPDEEYASRGGYKLAGALDILGEDAPVIKGKRCLDAGASTGGFTDVLLRRGAQSVIAVDVGYGQLRWSLQQDPRVEVHDRTNIRYLDPQEIGEPAQLIVGDLSFISLKLVIPALVRASTADAEYLLMVKPQFEIGREDLGAGGVVRDPADHFHTVLAVIAAAKENGLGLKQVAASPLPGPAGNVEYFVYLGRGAAMPPDEETRELVRCAIANGPAGQEKTEK
;
A
#
# COMPACT_ATOMS: atom_id res chain seq x y z
N MET A 1 24.84 -12.00 -26.59
CA MET A 1 26.08 -11.84 -25.82
C MET A 1 25.72 -11.19 -24.51
N PRO A 2 26.04 -11.79 -23.36
CA PRO A 2 25.83 -11.13 -22.06
C PRO A 2 26.78 -9.94 -21.93
N LYS A 3 26.27 -8.80 -21.41
CA LYS A 3 27.12 -7.65 -21.12
C LYS A 3 28.07 -8.01 -19.97
N PRO A 4 29.37 -7.65 -20.06
CA PRO A 4 30.29 -7.89 -18.95
C PRO A 4 29.88 -7.07 -17.74
N ALA A 5 29.96 -7.69 -16.55
CA ALA A 5 29.80 -7.00 -15.29
C ALA A 5 30.83 -5.88 -15.19
N SER A 6 30.39 -4.65 -14.99
CA SER A 6 31.30 -3.54 -14.75
C SER A 6 31.99 -3.77 -13.42
N GLN A 7 33.33 -3.89 -13.43
CA GLN A 7 34.13 -3.89 -12.22
C GLN A 7 34.07 -2.48 -11.62
N ILE A 8 33.56 -2.38 -10.41
CA ILE A 8 33.57 -1.14 -9.64
C ILE A 8 34.95 -1.05 -8.99
N ASP A 9 35.69 0.02 -9.29
CA ASP A 9 36.96 0.33 -8.66
C ASP A 9 36.73 0.60 -7.15
N PRO A 10 37.33 -0.19 -6.23
CA PRO A 10 37.20 0.02 -4.79
C PRO A 10 37.59 1.43 -4.32
N ALA A 11 38.42 2.16 -5.08
CA ALA A 11 38.80 3.54 -4.79
C ALA A 11 37.68 4.56 -5.15
N GLN A 12 36.65 4.13 -5.90
CA GLN A 12 35.45 4.90 -6.23
C GLN A 12 34.23 4.45 -5.43
N ALA A 13 34.41 3.61 -4.41
CA ALA A 13 33.37 3.40 -3.42
C ALA A 13 33.06 4.75 -2.78
N GLY A 14 32.10 5.46 -3.35
CA GLY A 14 31.59 6.69 -2.77
C GLY A 14 31.16 6.38 -1.35
N VAL A 15 31.68 7.11 -0.39
CA VAL A 15 31.13 7.19 0.94
C VAL A 15 29.68 7.61 0.72
N VAL A 16 28.74 6.70 0.92
CA VAL A 16 27.35 7.07 1.09
C VAL A 16 27.36 7.92 2.35
N ALA A 17 27.40 9.24 2.18
CA ALA A 17 27.18 10.14 3.27
C ALA A 17 25.80 9.82 3.79
N ASP A 18 25.69 9.30 5.00
CA ASP A 18 24.47 9.28 5.77
C ASP A 18 24.04 10.74 5.88
N SER A 19 23.20 11.18 4.95
CA SER A 19 22.47 12.44 5.11
C SER A 19 21.56 12.26 6.30
N PRO A 20 21.62 13.13 7.32
CA PRO A 20 20.80 13.02 8.52
C PRO A 20 19.30 13.25 8.27
N ASP A 21 18.88 13.56 7.06
CA ASP A 21 17.47 13.64 6.64
C ASP A 21 17.06 12.28 6.06
N GLU A 22 16.71 11.45 6.91
CA GLU A 22 15.89 10.23 7.01
C GLU A 22 15.13 9.85 5.75
N GLU A 23 15.81 9.31 4.75
CA GLU A 23 15.13 8.59 3.67
C GLU A 23 14.45 7.33 4.23
N TYR A 24 13.19 7.10 3.85
CA TYR A 24 12.54 5.83 4.12
C TYR A 24 13.26 4.68 3.40
N ALA A 25 13.05 3.46 3.89
CA ALA A 25 13.67 2.27 3.33
C ALA A 25 13.45 2.12 1.81
N SER A 26 12.39 2.70 1.28
CA SER A 26 12.12 2.82 -0.15
C SER A 26 11.18 3.97 -0.46
N ARG A 27 11.00 4.27 -1.77
CA ARG A 27 10.02 5.24 -2.27
C ARG A 27 8.59 4.96 -1.81
N GLY A 28 8.24 3.69 -1.55
CA GLY A 28 6.94 3.31 -1.00
C GLY A 28 6.64 4.00 0.32
N GLY A 29 7.65 4.22 1.17
CA GLY A 29 7.48 4.93 2.44
C GLY A 29 6.87 6.31 2.29
N TYR A 30 7.30 7.09 1.31
CA TYR A 30 6.72 8.42 1.05
C TYR A 30 5.25 8.37 0.62
N LYS A 31 4.81 7.27 -0.03
CA LYS A 31 3.41 7.09 -0.39
C LYS A 31 2.54 6.92 0.86
N LEU A 32 2.94 5.99 1.75
CA LEU A 32 2.20 5.75 2.99
C LEU A 32 2.26 6.97 3.91
N ALA A 33 3.44 7.56 4.12
CA ALA A 33 3.58 8.73 4.98
C ALA A 33 2.70 9.89 4.50
N GLY A 34 2.75 10.20 3.20
CA GLY A 34 1.94 11.26 2.63
C GLY A 34 0.44 10.95 2.62
N ALA A 35 0.03 9.69 2.45
CA ALA A 35 -1.38 9.32 2.61
C ALA A 35 -1.86 9.55 4.06
N LEU A 36 -1.05 9.19 5.06
CA LEU A 36 -1.34 9.44 6.48
C LEU A 36 -1.43 10.95 6.77
N ASP A 37 -0.56 11.75 6.14
CA ASP A 37 -0.56 13.21 6.31
C ASP A 37 -1.81 13.86 5.64
N ILE A 38 -2.23 13.33 4.48
CA ILE A 38 -3.47 13.76 3.80
C ILE A 38 -4.70 13.42 4.64
N LEU A 39 -4.74 12.25 5.27
CA LEU A 39 -5.82 11.83 6.16
C LEU A 39 -5.83 12.64 7.47
N GLY A 40 -4.70 13.17 7.91
CA GLY A 40 -4.59 14.05 9.07
C GLY A 40 -5.10 13.41 10.37
N GLU A 41 -6.05 14.07 11.03
CA GLU A 41 -6.64 13.58 12.28
C GLU A 41 -7.50 12.33 12.10
N ASP A 42 -8.01 12.09 10.90
CA ASP A 42 -8.79 10.88 10.55
C ASP A 42 -7.89 9.68 10.22
N ALA A 43 -6.57 9.84 10.18
CA ALA A 43 -5.65 8.75 9.87
C ALA A 43 -5.71 7.63 10.93
N PRO A 44 -5.45 6.37 10.55
CA PRO A 44 -5.39 5.28 11.52
C PRO A 44 -4.29 5.53 12.56
N VAL A 45 -4.59 5.27 13.82
CA VAL A 45 -3.60 5.30 14.90
C VAL A 45 -2.66 4.11 14.74
N ILE A 46 -1.37 4.37 14.59
CA ILE A 46 -0.34 3.34 14.40
C ILE A 46 0.33 2.98 15.72
N LYS A 47 0.55 3.98 16.57
CA LYS A 47 1.30 3.83 17.83
C LYS A 47 0.72 2.72 18.70
N GLY A 48 1.59 1.78 19.09
CA GLY A 48 1.25 0.66 19.98
C GLY A 48 0.48 -0.48 19.32
N LYS A 49 0.19 -0.41 18.00
CA LYS A 49 -0.52 -1.48 17.28
C LYS A 49 0.46 -2.52 16.71
N ARG A 50 0.00 -3.77 16.66
CA ARG A 50 0.53 -4.83 15.82
C ARG A 50 0.01 -4.62 14.42
N CYS A 51 0.93 -4.38 13.47
CA CYS A 51 0.61 -4.06 12.08
C CYS A 51 0.98 -5.21 11.14
N LEU A 52 0.29 -5.32 10.00
CA LEU A 52 0.65 -6.19 8.90
C LEU A 52 0.91 -5.34 7.66
N ASP A 53 2.09 -5.52 7.05
CA ASP A 53 2.50 -4.90 5.79
C ASP A 53 2.40 -5.96 4.68
N ALA A 54 1.36 -5.86 3.85
CA ALA A 54 1.10 -6.76 2.73
C ALA A 54 1.79 -6.26 1.45
N GLY A 55 2.83 -6.98 1.03
CA GLY A 55 3.72 -6.57 -0.05
C GLY A 55 4.86 -5.69 0.45
N ALA A 56 5.54 -6.14 1.50
CA ALA A 56 6.56 -5.36 2.20
C ALA A 56 7.76 -4.95 1.31
N SER A 57 8.11 -5.78 0.32
CA SER A 57 9.21 -5.50 -0.63
C SER A 57 10.48 -5.07 0.11
N THR A 58 11.03 -3.90 -0.19
CA THR A 58 12.22 -3.34 0.47
C THR A 58 11.95 -2.71 1.84
N GLY A 59 10.67 -2.64 2.26
CA GLY A 59 10.29 -2.23 3.62
C GLY A 59 9.84 -0.77 3.76
N GLY A 60 9.42 -0.14 2.67
CA GLY A 60 9.00 1.27 2.73
C GLY A 60 7.83 1.50 3.71
N PHE A 61 6.79 0.67 3.64
CA PHE A 61 5.66 0.78 4.55
C PHE A 61 6.02 0.33 5.97
N THR A 62 6.74 -0.78 6.10
CA THR A 62 7.28 -1.27 7.38
C THR A 62 8.04 -0.18 8.14
N ASP A 63 8.94 0.56 7.46
CA ASP A 63 9.73 1.64 8.04
C ASP A 63 8.85 2.79 8.56
N VAL A 64 7.84 3.21 7.78
CA VAL A 64 6.86 4.23 8.22
C VAL A 64 6.12 3.77 9.47
N LEU A 65 5.63 2.52 9.50
CA LEU A 65 4.92 1.97 10.64
C LEU A 65 5.77 1.99 11.90
N LEU A 66 7.03 1.55 11.81
CA LEU A 66 7.96 1.53 12.94
C LEU A 66 8.29 2.93 13.46
N ARG A 67 8.54 3.90 12.55
CA ARG A 67 8.80 5.30 12.90
C ARG A 67 7.58 5.98 13.54
N ARG A 68 6.37 5.58 13.13
CA ARG A 68 5.11 6.06 13.74
C ARG A 68 4.73 5.28 15.00
N GLY A 69 5.61 4.41 15.52
CA GLY A 69 5.49 3.77 16.83
C GLY A 69 4.67 2.49 16.85
N ALA A 70 4.58 1.76 15.73
CA ALA A 70 4.01 0.41 15.75
C ALA A 70 4.70 -0.46 16.83
N GLN A 71 3.93 -1.28 17.53
CA GLN A 71 4.45 -2.25 18.51
C GLN A 71 5.24 -3.34 17.80
N SER A 72 4.70 -3.86 16.71
CA SER A 72 5.36 -4.83 15.83
C SER A 72 4.79 -4.73 14.42
N VAL A 73 5.55 -5.22 13.44
CA VAL A 73 5.15 -5.28 12.03
C VAL A 73 5.41 -6.66 11.48
N ILE A 74 4.36 -7.30 10.95
CA ILE A 74 4.42 -8.53 10.18
C ILE A 74 4.64 -8.13 8.72
N ALA A 75 5.84 -8.32 8.21
CA ALA A 75 6.23 -7.96 6.84
C ALA A 75 6.07 -9.19 5.92
N VAL A 76 5.04 -9.17 5.07
CA VAL A 76 4.68 -10.30 4.20
C VAL A 76 4.98 -9.97 2.75
N ASP A 77 5.80 -10.81 2.07
CA ASP A 77 6.10 -10.66 0.65
C ASP A 77 6.28 -12.02 -0.05
N VAL A 78 5.93 -12.07 -1.34
CA VAL A 78 6.19 -13.25 -2.20
C VAL A 78 7.67 -13.37 -2.58
N GLY A 79 8.43 -12.29 -2.52
CA GLY A 79 9.86 -12.23 -2.72
C GLY A 79 10.64 -12.90 -1.59
N TYR A 80 11.95 -12.90 -1.73
CA TYR A 80 12.86 -13.44 -0.72
C TYR A 80 14.03 -12.49 -0.49
N GLY A 81 14.31 -12.15 0.77
CA GLY A 81 15.45 -11.35 1.17
C GLY A 81 15.44 -9.92 0.60
N GLN A 82 14.25 -9.39 0.26
CA GLN A 82 14.12 -8.05 -0.32
C GLN A 82 14.12 -6.95 0.75
N LEU A 83 13.62 -7.27 1.94
CA LEU A 83 13.49 -6.31 3.02
C LEU A 83 14.86 -5.76 3.40
N ARG A 84 14.98 -4.44 3.61
CA ARG A 84 16.22 -3.77 4.00
C ARG A 84 16.80 -4.43 5.25
N TRP A 85 18.13 -4.67 5.26
CA TRP A 85 18.81 -5.38 6.35
C TRP A 85 18.52 -4.79 7.73
N SER A 86 18.51 -3.46 7.87
CA SER A 86 18.22 -2.80 9.14
C SER A 86 16.81 -3.13 9.67
N LEU A 87 15.83 -3.31 8.78
CA LEU A 87 14.46 -3.71 9.16
C LEU A 87 14.39 -5.20 9.50
N GLN A 88 15.15 -6.05 8.81
CA GLN A 88 15.21 -7.48 9.15
C GLN A 88 15.82 -7.71 10.55
N GLN A 89 16.69 -6.82 11.01
CA GLN A 89 17.31 -6.90 12.33
C GLN A 89 16.52 -6.20 13.44
N ASP A 90 15.47 -5.46 13.11
CA ASP A 90 14.63 -4.82 14.12
C ASP A 90 13.77 -5.89 14.84
N PRO A 91 13.89 -6.02 16.19
CA PRO A 91 13.17 -7.05 16.93
C PRO A 91 11.63 -6.90 16.88
N ARG A 92 11.12 -5.78 16.38
CA ARG A 92 9.70 -5.54 16.16
C ARG A 92 9.20 -6.06 14.83
N VAL A 93 10.08 -6.52 13.93
CA VAL A 93 9.73 -6.97 12.57
C VAL A 93 9.72 -8.49 12.48
N GLU A 94 8.60 -9.05 12.06
CA GLU A 94 8.43 -10.46 11.76
C GLU A 94 8.42 -10.62 10.22
N VAL A 95 9.45 -11.26 9.65
CA VAL A 95 9.61 -11.38 8.19
C VAL A 95 8.98 -12.68 7.70
N HIS A 96 8.03 -12.57 6.78
CA HIS A 96 7.36 -13.67 6.09
C HIS A 96 7.64 -13.60 4.59
N ASP A 97 8.87 -14.00 4.20
CA ASP A 97 9.29 -14.12 2.82
C ASP A 97 8.61 -15.31 2.10
N ARG A 98 8.54 -15.27 0.76
CA ARG A 98 7.96 -16.31 -0.09
C ARG A 98 6.50 -16.65 0.28
N THR A 99 5.82 -15.70 0.89
CA THR A 99 4.45 -15.86 1.37
C THR A 99 3.47 -15.12 0.48
N ASN A 100 2.58 -15.85 -0.18
CA ASN A 100 1.52 -15.23 -0.97
C ASN A 100 0.39 -14.82 -0.04
N ILE A 101 0.21 -13.53 0.15
CA ILE A 101 -0.79 -12.94 1.04
C ILE A 101 -2.22 -13.45 0.80
N ARG A 102 -2.58 -13.81 -0.45
CA ARG A 102 -3.89 -14.38 -0.79
C ARG A 102 -4.17 -15.67 -0.04
N TYR A 103 -3.12 -16.45 0.26
CA TYR A 103 -3.21 -17.76 0.89
C TYR A 103 -2.65 -17.77 2.31
N LEU A 104 -2.37 -16.60 2.88
CA LEU A 104 -1.86 -16.48 4.24
C LEU A 104 -2.77 -17.22 5.22
N ASP A 105 -2.18 -18.18 5.95
CA ASP A 105 -2.83 -18.81 7.08
C ASP A 105 -2.67 -17.90 8.31
N PRO A 106 -3.76 -17.48 8.97
CA PRO A 106 -3.67 -16.71 10.21
C PRO A 106 -2.82 -17.37 11.30
N GLN A 107 -2.70 -18.69 11.30
CA GLN A 107 -1.85 -19.41 12.27
C GLN A 107 -0.35 -19.14 12.06
N GLU A 108 0.08 -18.81 10.85
CA GLU A 108 1.48 -18.53 10.53
C GLU A 108 1.96 -17.21 11.14
N ILE A 109 1.06 -16.27 11.37
CA ILE A 109 1.39 -14.94 11.94
C ILE A 109 1.12 -14.84 13.45
N GLY A 110 0.60 -15.90 14.07
CA GLY A 110 0.28 -15.91 15.50
C GLY A 110 -0.88 -14.97 15.86
N GLU A 111 -0.59 -13.90 16.61
CA GLU A 111 -1.62 -12.93 16.98
C GLU A 111 -2.10 -12.10 15.77
N PRO A 112 -3.43 -11.84 15.68
CA PRO A 112 -4.00 -11.09 14.56
C PRO A 112 -3.55 -9.62 14.56
N ALA A 113 -3.46 -9.03 13.37
CA ALA A 113 -3.08 -7.64 13.18
C ALA A 113 -4.24 -6.67 13.50
N GLN A 114 -3.91 -5.53 14.09
CA GLN A 114 -4.86 -4.44 14.41
C GLN A 114 -4.92 -3.36 13.33
N LEU A 115 -3.84 -3.24 12.54
CA LEU A 115 -3.77 -2.37 11.39
C LEU A 115 -3.11 -3.12 10.23
N ILE A 116 -3.75 -3.09 9.08
CA ILE A 116 -3.22 -3.68 7.86
C ILE A 116 -2.93 -2.55 6.87
N VAL A 117 -1.70 -2.51 6.37
CA VAL A 117 -1.34 -1.69 5.21
C VAL A 117 -0.98 -2.59 4.04
N GLY A 118 -1.08 -2.09 2.80
CA GLY A 118 -0.75 -2.92 1.65
C GLY A 118 -0.39 -2.13 0.41
N ASP A 119 0.75 -2.49 -0.20
CA ASP A 119 1.24 -2.00 -1.50
C ASP A 119 1.52 -3.20 -2.42
N LEU A 120 0.45 -3.85 -2.88
CA LEU A 120 0.53 -5.08 -3.67
C LEU A 120 0.65 -4.78 -5.17
N SER A 121 1.40 -5.61 -5.88
CA SER A 121 1.54 -5.53 -7.34
C SER A 121 1.15 -6.84 -8.01
N PHE A 122 0.63 -6.75 -9.24
CA PHE A 122 0.26 -7.89 -10.09
C PHE A 122 -0.86 -8.78 -9.54
N ILE A 123 -1.63 -8.28 -8.60
CA ILE A 123 -2.81 -8.94 -8.03
C ILE A 123 -3.88 -7.90 -7.72
N SER A 124 -5.15 -8.26 -7.91
CA SER A 124 -6.27 -7.43 -7.49
C SER A 124 -6.48 -7.54 -5.98
N LEU A 125 -6.71 -6.40 -5.31
CA LEU A 125 -7.08 -6.35 -3.89
C LEU A 125 -8.33 -7.16 -3.57
N LYS A 126 -9.27 -7.28 -4.53
CA LYS A 126 -10.49 -8.07 -4.37
C LYS A 126 -10.20 -9.55 -4.02
N LEU A 127 -9.08 -10.08 -4.52
CA LEU A 127 -8.63 -11.45 -4.23
C LEU A 127 -7.91 -11.59 -2.88
N VAL A 128 -7.40 -10.49 -2.35
CA VAL A 128 -6.55 -10.47 -1.15
C VAL A 128 -7.34 -10.09 0.11
N ILE A 129 -8.29 -9.19 0.00
CA ILE A 129 -9.11 -8.71 1.12
C ILE A 129 -9.64 -9.84 2.02
N PRO A 130 -10.18 -10.97 1.51
CA PRO A 130 -10.64 -12.05 2.37
C PRO A 130 -9.55 -12.65 3.28
N ALA A 131 -8.30 -12.73 2.79
CA ALA A 131 -7.17 -13.21 3.58
C ALA A 131 -6.75 -12.19 4.65
N LEU A 132 -6.71 -10.91 4.31
CA LEU A 132 -6.41 -9.83 5.25
C LEU A 132 -7.43 -9.77 6.39
N VAL A 133 -8.72 -9.96 6.08
CA VAL A 133 -9.79 -10.00 7.10
C VAL A 133 -9.62 -11.18 8.04
N ARG A 134 -9.21 -12.35 7.55
CA ARG A 134 -8.92 -13.51 8.42
C ARG A 134 -7.72 -13.29 9.34
N ALA A 135 -6.74 -12.52 8.89
CA ALA A 135 -5.49 -12.23 9.59
C ALA A 135 -5.58 -11.07 10.59
N SER A 136 -6.77 -10.50 10.79
CA SER A 136 -6.96 -9.27 11.56
C SER A 136 -7.90 -9.43 12.75
N THR A 137 -7.77 -8.51 13.73
CA THR A 137 -8.70 -8.38 14.86
C THR A 137 -10.10 -7.96 14.40
N ALA A 138 -11.10 -8.12 15.27
CA ALA A 138 -12.50 -7.78 14.95
C ALA A 138 -12.75 -6.26 14.77
N ASP A 139 -11.84 -5.43 15.25
CA ASP A 139 -11.86 -3.96 15.20
C ASP A 139 -10.73 -3.40 14.33
N ALA A 140 -10.09 -4.24 13.52
CA ALA A 140 -8.94 -3.84 12.70
C ALA A 140 -9.27 -2.76 11.68
N GLU A 141 -8.24 -1.97 11.37
CA GLU A 141 -8.27 -0.94 10.35
C GLU A 141 -7.36 -1.32 9.18
N TYR A 142 -7.67 -0.80 7.99
CA TYR A 142 -6.96 -1.14 6.77
C TYR A 142 -6.68 0.12 5.97
N LEU A 143 -5.44 0.32 5.55
CA LEU A 143 -5.05 1.38 4.63
C LEU A 143 -4.38 0.73 3.42
N LEU A 144 -5.18 0.42 2.40
CA LEU A 144 -4.79 -0.39 1.26
C LEU A 144 -4.62 0.47 0.01
N MET A 145 -3.52 0.28 -0.71
CA MET A 145 -3.27 0.97 -1.96
C MET A 145 -3.94 0.26 -3.14
N VAL A 146 -4.94 0.92 -3.72
CA VAL A 146 -5.58 0.53 -4.97
C VAL A 146 -4.72 0.97 -6.14
N LYS A 147 -4.35 0.04 -6.98
CA LYS A 147 -3.62 0.28 -8.22
C LYS A 147 -4.53 -0.01 -9.41
N PRO A 148 -5.11 1.00 -10.06
CA PRO A 148 -6.06 0.82 -11.14
C PRO A 148 -5.60 -0.17 -12.22
N GLN A 149 -4.30 -0.16 -12.56
CA GLN A 149 -3.71 -1.05 -13.54
C GLN A 149 -3.76 -2.55 -13.17
N PHE A 150 -4.01 -2.90 -11.92
CA PHE A 150 -4.16 -4.29 -11.46
C PHE A 150 -5.61 -4.63 -11.10
N GLU A 151 -6.51 -3.66 -11.20
CA GLU A 151 -7.95 -3.82 -10.91
C GLU A 151 -8.80 -3.81 -12.18
N ILE A 152 -8.36 -3.14 -13.25
CA ILE A 152 -9.03 -3.08 -14.54
C ILE A 152 -8.81 -4.38 -15.35
N GLY A 153 -9.71 -4.69 -16.28
CA GLY A 153 -9.54 -5.80 -17.22
C GLY A 153 -8.31 -5.60 -18.13
N ARG A 154 -7.70 -6.69 -18.55
CA ARG A 154 -6.52 -6.61 -19.46
C ARG A 154 -6.84 -5.95 -20.79
N GLU A 155 -8.07 -6.08 -21.25
CA GLU A 155 -8.59 -5.49 -22.47
C GLU A 155 -8.72 -3.97 -22.39
N ASP A 156 -8.95 -3.44 -21.19
CA ASP A 156 -9.13 -2.02 -20.92
C ASP A 156 -7.81 -1.33 -20.52
N LEU A 157 -6.74 -2.13 -20.35
CA LEU A 157 -5.43 -1.61 -19.97
C LEU A 157 -4.76 -0.94 -21.15
N GLY A 158 -4.57 0.38 -21.09
CA GLY A 158 -3.98 1.19 -22.14
C GLY A 158 -2.53 0.81 -22.49
N ALA A 159 -2.04 1.39 -23.58
CA ALA A 159 -0.67 1.19 -24.04
C ALA A 159 0.35 1.56 -22.93
N GLY A 160 1.31 0.68 -22.72
CA GLY A 160 2.33 0.83 -21.65
C GLY A 160 1.86 0.48 -20.25
N GLY A 161 0.65 -0.09 -20.08
CA GLY A 161 0.14 -0.52 -18.78
C GLY A 161 -0.26 0.63 -17.87
N VAL A 162 -0.59 1.79 -18.45
CA VAL A 162 -1.01 2.99 -17.69
C VAL A 162 -2.49 3.27 -17.90
N VAL A 163 -3.23 3.33 -16.82
CA VAL A 163 -4.63 3.78 -16.80
C VAL A 163 -4.65 5.30 -16.76
N ARG A 164 -5.34 5.93 -17.73
CA ARG A 164 -5.38 7.39 -17.88
C ARG A 164 -6.78 7.98 -17.74
N ASP A 165 -7.82 7.19 -18.05
CA ASP A 165 -9.18 7.70 -17.97
C ASP A 165 -9.61 7.80 -16.50
N PRO A 166 -9.99 9.00 -16.01
CA PRO A 166 -10.53 9.16 -14.67
C PRO A 166 -11.76 8.29 -14.38
N ALA A 167 -12.53 7.91 -15.41
CA ALA A 167 -13.66 6.99 -15.26
C ALA A 167 -13.19 5.58 -14.86
N ASP A 168 -12.08 5.11 -15.42
CA ASP A 168 -11.49 3.81 -15.07
C ASP A 168 -10.93 3.83 -13.66
N HIS A 169 -10.26 4.92 -13.26
CA HIS A 169 -9.84 5.11 -11.87
C HIS A 169 -11.04 5.04 -10.91
N PHE A 170 -12.13 5.74 -11.26
CA PHE A 170 -13.34 5.75 -10.45
C PHE A 170 -13.96 4.35 -10.30
N HIS A 171 -14.10 3.65 -11.41
CA HIS A 171 -14.72 2.32 -11.41
C HIS A 171 -13.86 1.29 -10.65
N THR A 172 -12.54 1.33 -10.81
CA THR A 172 -11.63 0.39 -10.15
C THR A 172 -11.60 0.59 -8.63
N VAL A 173 -11.56 1.85 -8.16
CA VAL A 173 -11.61 2.15 -6.72
C VAL A 173 -12.95 1.71 -6.12
N LEU A 174 -14.07 2.01 -6.78
CA LEU A 174 -15.41 1.55 -6.33
C LEU A 174 -15.51 0.03 -6.29
N ALA A 175 -14.95 -0.69 -7.26
CA ALA A 175 -14.97 -2.15 -7.28
C ALA A 175 -14.22 -2.76 -6.09
N VAL A 176 -13.10 -2.15 -5.68
CA VAL A 176 -12.35 -2.57 -4.47
C VAL A 176 -13.17 -2.27 -3.20
N ILE A 177 -13.80 -1.09 -3.12
CA ILE A 177 -14.67 -0.74 -1.98
C ILE A 177 -15.86 -1.70 -1.88
N ALA A 178 -16.48 -2.08 -3.01
CA ALA A 178 -17.55 -3.05 -3.02
C ALA A 178 -17.10 -4.42 -2.49
N ALA A 179 -15.94 -4.90 -2.94
CA ALA A 179 -15.36 -6.15 -2.43
C ALA A 179 -15.02 -6.07 -0.92
N ALA A 180 -14.58 -4.91 -0.44
CA ALA A 180 -14.36 -4.67 0.99
C ALA A 180 -15.68 -4.78 1.79
N LYS A 181 -16.75 -4.17 1.29
CA LYS A 181 -18.11 -4.25 1.88
C LYS A 181 -18.60 -5.70 1.99
N GLU A 182 -18.41 -6.49 0.93
CA GLU A 182 -18.77 -7.93 0.92
C GLU A 182 -18.00 -8.74 1.98
N ASN A 183 -16.85 -8.26 2.42
CA ASN A 183 -16.01 -8.86 3.46
C ASN A 183 -16.19 -8.19 4.85
N GLY A 184 -17.25 -7.40 5.05
CA GLY A 184 -17.58 -6.79 6.34
C GLY A 184 -16.73 -5.58 6.73
N LEU A 185 -16.10 -4.94 5.74
CA LEU A 185 -15.36 -3.69 5.95
C LEU A 185 -16.21 -2.49 5.53
N GLY A 186 -16.24 -1.45 6.37
CA GLY A 186 -16.82 -0.15 6.05
C GLY A 186 -15.77 0.84 5.59
N LEU A 187 -16.14 1.70 4.63
CA LEU A 187 -15.28 2.76 4.14
C LEU A 187 -15.25 3.93 5.13
N LYS A 188 -14.05 4.41 5.43
CA LYS A 188 -13.84 5.61 6.25
C LYS A 188 -13.40 6.79 5.38
N GLN A 189 -12.43 6.59 4.44
CA GLN A 189 -11.92 7.65 3.59
C GLN A 189 -11.24 7.08 2.33
N VAL A 190 -11.07 7.93 1.32
CA VAL A 190 -10.27 7.66 0.11
C VAL A 190 -9.30 8.82 -0.10
N ALA A 191 -8.03 8.51 -0.38
CA ALA A 191 -7.01 9.50 -0.69
C ALA A 191 -6.22 9.11 -1.94
N ALA A 192 -5.82 10.06 -2.77
CA ALA A 192 -4.85 9.79 -3.82
C ALA A 192 -3.45 9.62 -3.20
N SER A 193 -2.66 8.71 -3.76
CA SER A 193 -1.24 8.60 -3.40
C SER A 193 -0.50 9.88 -3.81
N PRO A 194 0.34 10.46 -2.94
CA PRO A 194 1.10 11.66 -3.29
C PRO A 194 2.15 11.42 -4.38
N LEU A 195 2.53 10.16 -4.59
CA LEU A 195 3.48 9.75 -5.61
C LEU A 195 2.85 8.74 -6.57
N PRO A 196 3.07 8.88 -7.88
CA PRO A 196 2.64 7.89 -8.86
C PRO A 196 3.47 6.61 -8.76
N GLY A 197 2.96 5.52 -9.33
CA GLY A 197 3.72 4.29 -9.55
C GLY A 197 4.90 4.49 -10.50
N PRO A 198 5.82 3.50 -10.62
CA PRO A 198 7.04 3.62 -11.44
C PRO A 198 6.77 3.90 -12.93
N ALA A 199 5.65 3.41 -13.47
CA ALA A 199 5.22 3.64 -14.85
C ALA A 199 4.36 4.91 -15.02
N GLY A 200 4.13 5.69 -13.95
CA GLY A 200 3.31 6.89 -13.97
C GLY A 200 1.84 6.66 -13.64
N ASN A 201 1.43 5.44 -13.27
CA ASN A 201 0.06 5.19 -12.82
C ASN A 201 -0.27 5.96 -11.56
N VAL A 202 -1.43 6.60 -11.52
CA VAL A 202 -1.99 7.17 -10.31
C VAL A 202 -2.57 6.06 -9.45
N GLU A 203 -2.30 6.10 -8.17
CA GLU A 203 -2.69 5.08 -7.19
C GLU A 203 -3.50 5.75 -6.06
N TYR A 204 -4.33 4.98 -5.38
CA TYR A 204 -5.24 5.50 -4.34
C TYR A 204 -5.13 4.67 -3.07
N PHE A 205 -5.29 5.31 -1.93
CA PHE A 205 -5.48 4.62 -0.66
C PHE A 205 -6.97 4.57 -0.32
N VAL A 206 -7.46 3.38 0.02
CA VAL A 206 -8.76 3.20 0.65
C VAL A 206 -8.54 2.92 2.13
N TYR A 207 -9.12 3.76 2.97
CA TYR A 207 -9.10 3.58 4.42
C TYR A 207 -10.41 2.94 4.86
N LEU A 208 -10.30 1.74 5.46
CA LEU A 208 -11.41 0.88 5.80
C LEU A 208 -11.34 0.49 7.28
N GLY A 209 -12.48 0.15 7.87
CA GLY A 209 -12.54 -0.37 9.24
C GLY A 209 -13.42 -1.61 9.31
N ARG A 210 -12.98 -2.63 10.05
CA ARG A 210 -13.81 -3.80 10.33
C ARG A 210 -14.92 -3.41 11.30
N GLY A 211 -16.17 -3.70 10.94
CA GLY A 211 -17.34 -3.27 11.70
C GLY A 211 -17.70 -1.78 11.59
N ALA A 212 -16.92 -1.00 10.83
CA ALA A 212 -17.31 0.37 10.49
C ALA A 212 -18.54 0.36 9.55
N ALA A 213 -19.36 1.41 9.65
CA ALA A 213 -20.47 1.59 8.72
C ALA A 213 -19.95 1.89 7.31
N MET A 214 -20.63 1.32 6.30
CA MET A 214 -20.43 1.76 4.92
C MET A 214 -21.24 3.03 4.69
N PRO A 215 -20.63 4.12 4.20
CA PRO A 215 -21.38 5.33 3.82
C PRO A 215 -22.44 5.02 2.76
N PRO A 216 -23.48 5.86 2.63
CA PRO A 216 -24.42 5.78 1.51
C PRO A 216 -23.71 5.78 0.15
N ASP A 217 -24.30 5.15 -0.85
CA ASP A 217 -23.66 4.96 -2.16
C ASP A 217 -23.23 6.30 -2.79
N GLU A 218 -24.03 7.36 -2.67
CA GLU A 218 -23.66 8.67 -3.23
C GLU A 218 -22.48 9.31 -2.47
N GLU A 219 -22.44 9.19 -1.16
CA GLU A 219 -21.33 9.67 -0.34
C GLU A 219 -20.04 8.87 -0.67
N THR A 220 -20.14 7.55 -0.81
CA THR A 220 -19.02 6.70 -1.25
C THR A 220 -18.47 7.17 -2.60
N ARG A 221 -19.38 7.45 -3.57
CA ARG A 221 -19.00 7.95 -4.89
C ARG A 221 -18.32 9.31 -4.82
N GLU A 222 -18.81 10.20 -3.94
CA GLU A 222 -18.24 11.53 -3.77
C GLU A 222 -16.84 11.47 -3.15
N LEU A 223 -16.60 10.62 -2.15
CA LEU A 223 -15.26 10.39 -1.60
C LEU A 223 -14.27 9.96 -2.68
N VAL A 224 -14.68 9.06 -3.58
CA VAL A 224 -13.83 8.63 -4.70
C VAL A 224 -13.61 9.75 -5.71
N ARG A 225 -14.65 10.52 -6.09
CA ARG A 225 -14.51 11.67 -7.00
C ARG A 225 -13.55 12.71 -6.44
N CYS A 226 -13.68 13.05 -5.16
CA CYS A 226 -12.80 14.00 -4.48
C CYS A 226 -11.35 13.53 -4.47
N ALA A 227 -11.10 12.25 -4.19
CA ALA A 227 -9.75 11.69 -4.23
C ALA A 227 -9.14 11.76 -5.65
N ILE A 228 -9.92 11.49 -6.70
CA ILE A 228 -9.45 11.59 -8.08
C ILE A 228 -9.20 13.05 -8.47
N ALA A 229 -10.11 13.97 -8.15
CA ALA A 229 -9.99 15.38 -8.49
C ALA A 229 -8.81 16.06 -7.79
N ASN A 230 -8.55 15.70 -6.54
CA ASN A 230 -7.45 16.26 -5.73
C ASN A 230 -6.10 15.54 -5.99
N GLY A 231 -6.12 14.41 -6.67
CA GLY A 231 -4.94 13.65 -7.03
C GLY A 231 -4.37 14.03 -8.41
N PRO A 232 -3.22 13.44 -8.78
CA PRO A 232 -2.56 13.71 -10.06
C PRO A 232 -3.46 13.49 -11.30
N ALA A 233 -4.38 12.52 -11.25
CA ALA A 233 -5.29 12.23 -12.35
C ALA A 233 -6.32 13.36 -12.62
N GLY A 234 -6.64 14.19 -11.62
CA GLY A 234 -7.51 15.35 -11.77
C GLY A 234 -6.81 16.59 -12.31
N GLN A 235 -5.50 16.70 -12.11
CA GLN A 235 -4.71 17.90 -12.47
C GLN A 235 -4.34 17.96 -13.95
N GLU A 236 -4.25 16.83 -14.65
CA GLU A 236 -3.90 16.78 -16.09
C GLU A 236 -4.92 17.47 -17.03
N LYS A 237 -6.13 17.81 -16.56
CA LYS A 237 -7.16 18.49 -17.35
C LYS A 237 -7.08 20.02 -17.33
N THR A 238 -6.22 20.63 -16.50
CA THR A 238 -6.18 22.09 -16.29
C THR A 238 -5.12 22.76 -17.18
N GLU A 239 -4.27 22.01 -17.88
CA GLU A 239 -3.18 22.54 -18.74
C GLU A 239 -3.42 22.39 -20.26
N LYS A 240 -4.68 22.41 -20.71
CA LYS A 240 -5.00 22.44 -22.15
C LYS A 240 -5.88 23.61 -22.52
#